data_4553aea074cab1af4fa1efccc18dfebb
#
_entry.id   4553aea074cab1af4fa1efccc18dfebb
#
_cell.length_a   1.000
_cell.length_b   1.000
_cell.length_c   1.000
_cell.angle_alpha   90.00
_cell.angle_beta   90.00
_cell.angle_gamma   90.00
#
_symmetry.space_group_name_H-M   'P 1'
#
loop_
_entity.id
_entity.type
_entity.pdbx_description
1 polymer ?
#
loop_
_entity_poly.entity_id
_entity_poly.type
_entity_poly.pdbx_seq_one_letter_code
_entity_poly.pdbx_strand_id
1 'polypeptide(L)'
;MRTADIAKRYLDYFAKHDHLIVPSASLISPNPTTLFTIAGMVPFIPYLMGEQTPPKRRMASNQKCVRTLDIDEVGKTTRHGTFFQMLGNFSFGDYFKEEAIHYAWELLTTSQDEGGYGFDPEKLWMTTFTDDDEARSMWINEGVDPEHIQKMGMEDNFWTTGGPGPGGPCSEIYVDRGPAFGKEGGPIADENRYIEIWDLVFENYEVDNVKSKTDLHIVGELENKNIDTGAGLERLAYLLQGKNNIYETDEVFPVIEAAEQLSGLKYGENEDADVRFRVVADHVRSALMIMSDGVRPSNVGRGYVLRRLLRRTVRSMRMLGVTDPVLPTLFPTSKAAMEASYPELNDTFHAVSYTHLRAHETLRHLV
;
A
#
# COMPACT_ATOMS: atom_id res chain seq x y z
N MET A 1 -6.52 1.33 -17.17
CA MET A 1 -5.10 1.80 -17.06
C MET A 1 -4.32 0.71 -16.34
N ARG A 2 -3.08 0.34 -16.80
CA ARG A 2 -2.25 -0.66 -16.10
C ARG A 2 -1.68 -0.08 -14.81
N THR A 3 -1.38 -0.93 -13.84
CA THR A 3 -0.82 -0.51 -12.54
C THR A 3 0.46 0.33 -12.70
N ALA A 4 1.40 -0.10 -13.55
CA ALA A 4 2.61 0.67 -13.84
C ALA A 4 2.34 2.05 -14.46
N ASP A 5 1.29 2.17 -15.29
CA ASP A 5 0.91 3.46 -15.91
C ASP A 5 0.27 4.41 -14.88
N ILE A 6 -0.47 3.87 -13.90
CA ILE A 6 -1.02 4.64 -12.76
C ILE A 6 0.12 5.22 -11.92
N ALA A 7 1.10 4.38 -11.55
CA ALA A 7 2.27 4.82 -10.80
C ALA A 7 3.07 5.89 -11.56
N LYS A 8 3.31 5.66 -12.86
CA LYS A 8 4.01 6.63 -13.70
C LYS A 8 3.30 7.97 -13.76
N ARG A 9 1.96 7.96 -13.91
CA ARG A 9 1.15 9.19 -13.96
C ARG A 9 1.26 9.99 -12.66
N TYR A 10 1.23 9.33 -11.51
CA TYR A 10 1.45 9.97 -10.21
C TYR A 10 2.81 10.69 -10.16
N LEU A 11 3.87 9.96 -10.49
CA LEU A 11 5.22 10.50 -10.43
C LEU A 11 5.44 11.63 -11.45
N ASP A 12 4.90 11.50 -12.67
CA ASP A 12 4.96 12.55 -13.70
C ASP A 12 4.21 13.81 -13.26
N TYR A 13 3.05 13.66 -12.58
CA TYR A 13 2.28 14.77 -12.04
C TYR A 13 3.10 15.55 -11.00
N PHE A 14 3.66 14.86 -10.02
CA PHE A 14 4.46 15.51 -8.98
C PHE A 14 5.79 16.04 -9.50
N ALA A 15 6.40 15.42 -10.51
CA ALA A 15 7.57 15.98 -11.19
C ALA A 15 7.28 17.33 -11.84
N LYS A 16 6.10 17.52 -12.44
CA LYS A 16 5.65 18.83 -13.00
C LYS A 16 5.42 19.88 -11.91
N HIS A 17 5.11 19.46 -10.67
CA HIS A 17 4.96 20.33 -9.50
C HIS A 17 6.25 20.43 -8.66
N ASP A 18 7.39 20.37 -9.33
CA ASP A 18 8.73 20.58 -8.77
C ASP A 18 9.13 19.57 -7.68
N HIS A 19 8.62 18.34 -7.69
CA HIS A 19 9.07 17.28 -6.80
C HIS A 19 10.24 16.49 -7.41
N LEU A 20 11.24 16.20 -6.60
CA LEU A 20 12.29 15.24 -6.95
C LEU A 20 11.71 13.83 -6.87
N ILE A 21 11.71 13.13 -8.00
CA ILE A 21 11.31 11.74 -8.01
C ILE A 21 12.46 10.89 -7.48
N VAL A 22 12.19 10.15 -6.41
CA VAL A 22 13.18 9.27 -5.77
C VAL A 22 12.78 7.80 -5.96
N PRO A 23 13.75 6.90 -6.21
CA PRO A 23 13.48 5.49 -6.34
C PRO A 23 12.99 4.91 -5.01
N SER A 24 12.27 3.79 -5.08
CA SER A 24 11.90 3.02 -3.89
C SER A 24 13.14 2.61 -3.08
N ALA A 25 13.09 2.83 -1.79
CA ALA A 25 14.05 2.23 -0.88
C ALA A 25 13.82 0.71 -0.76
N SER A 26 14.78 0.01 -0.17
CA SER A 26 14.66 -1.42 0.14
C SER A 26 13.49 -1.70 1.10
N LEU A 27 12.88 -2.88 0.95
CA LEU A 27 11.95 -3.43 1.95
C LEU A 27 12.63 -3.69 3.31
N ILE A 28 13.94 -3.82 3.34
CA ILE A 28 14.70 -3.97 4.60
C ILE A 28 14.75 -2.60 5.27
N SER A 29 13.89 -2.40 6.27
CA SER A 29 13.82 -1.13 7.00
C SER A 29 15.17 -0.76 7.61
N PRO A 30 15.63 0.50 7.45
CA PRO A 30 16.77 1.02 8.19
C PRO A 30 16.46 1.20 9.69
N ASN A 31 15.18 1.33 10.05
CA ASN A 31 14.75 1.44 11.43
C ASN A 31 14.82 0.06 12.13
N PRO A 32 15.63 -0.11 13.21
CA PRO A 32 15.79 -1.39 13.87
C PRO A 32 14.52 -1.87 14.60
N THR A 33 13.55 -1.00 14.83
CA THR A 33 12.28 -1.35 15.50
C THR A 33 11.28 -2.03 14.56
N THR A 34 11.46 -1.93 13.25
CA THR A 34 10.59 -2.54 12.25
C THR A 34 11.34 -3.55 11.39
N LEU A 35 10.70 -4.68 11.08
CA LEU A 35 11.29 -5.70 10.22
C LEU A 35 11.37 -5.23 8.77
N PHE A 36 10.34 -4.53 8.29
CA PHE A 36 10.21 -4.08 6.91
C PHE A 36 9.85 -2.60 6.85
N THR A 37 10.05 -1.99 5.68
CA THR A 37 9.52 -0.68 5.33
C THR A 37 7.99 -0.81 5.21
N ILE A 38 7.26 -0.12 6.09
CA ILE A 38 5.81 -0.25 6.26
C ILE A 38 5.01 0.89 5.62
N ALA A 39 5.68 1.99 5.26
CA ALA A 39 5.06 3.18 4.69
C ALA A 39 6.06 3.95 3.82
N GLY A 40 5.53 4.82 2.95
CA GLY A 40 6.32 5.62 2.00
C GLY A 40 7.30 6.57 2.66
N MET A 41 6.96 7.09 3.83
CA MET A 41 7.77 8.08 4.55
C MET A 41 8.93 7.47 5.34
N VAL A 42 8.94 6.16 5.59
CA VAL A 42 9.97 5.54 6.47
C VAL A 42 11.41 5.88 6.05
N PRO A 43 11.79 5.92 4.77
CA PRO A 43 13.12 6.35 4.37
C PRO A 43 13.42 7.83 4.63
N PHE A 44 12.39 8.65 4.88
CA PHE A 44 12.48 10.10 5.02
C PHE A 44 12.34 10.60 6.47
N ILE A 45 12.18 9.70 7.45
CA ILE A 45 12.09 10.05 8.87
C ILE A 45 13.17 11.06 9.30
N PRO A 46 14.47 10.91 8.93
CA PRO A 46 15.49 11.88 9.32
C PRO A 46 15.26 13.30 8.76
N TYR A 47 14.58 13.42 7.61
CA TYR A 47 14.22 14.71 7.01
C TYR A 47 12.99 15.32 7.70
N LEU A 48 11.99 14.49 8.01
CA LEU A 48 10.79 14.91 8.74
C LEU A 48 11.12 15.38 10.15
N MET A 49 12.07 14.71 10.81
CA MET A 49 12.55 15.06 12.14
C MET A 49 13.57 16.25 12.17
N GLY A 50 13.98 16.74 10.99
CA GLY A 50 14.99 17.81 10.89
C GLY A 50 16.42 17.36 11.21
N GLU A 51 16.66 16.07 11.38
CA GLU A 51 18.00 15.51 11.67
C GLU A 51 18.95 15.61 10.49
N GLN A 52 18.40 15.62 9.28
CA GLN A 52 19.14 15.72 8.02
C GLN A 52 18.43 16.69 7.07
N THR A 53 19.24 17.37 6.24
CA THR A 53 18.70 18.19 5.15
C THR A 53 18.31 17.32 3.97
N PRO A 54 17.05 17.39 3.48
CA PRO A 54 16.64 16.66 2.30
C PRO A 54 17.34 17.16 1.04
N PRO A 55 17.58 16.31 0.04
CA PRO A 55 18.20 16.73 -1.23
C PRO A 55 17.34 17.74 -1.99
N LYS A 56 16.02 17.70 -1.78
CA LYS A 56 15.04 18.69 -2.21
C LYS A 56 13.89 18.73 -1.21
N ARG A 57 13.29 19.90 -1.00
CA ARG A 57 12.17 20.05 -0.04
C ARG A 57 10.87 19.40 -0.52
N ARG A 58 10.73 19.13 -1.82
CA ARG A 58 9.61 18.43 -2.42
C ARG A 58 10.11 17.12 -3.03
N MET A 59 9.59 16.00 -2.58
CA MET A 59 9.94 14.68 -3.13
C MET A 59 8.70 13.86 -3.39
N ALA A 60 8.78 12.90 -4.32
CA ALA A 60 7.73 11.90 -4.53
C ALA A 60 8.35 10.55 -4.88
N SER A 61 7.65 9.48 -4.50
CA SER A 61 8.11 8.10 -4.74
C SER A 61 6.95 7.13 -4.91
N ASN A 62 7.24 5.99 -5.52
CA ASN A 62 6.45 4.76 -5.40
C ASN A 62 7.23 3.79 -4.53
N GLN A 63 6.91 3.71 -3.23
CA GLN A 63 7.65 2.93 -2.26
C GLN A 63 7.11 1.52 -2.10
N LYS A 64 7.98 0.51 -2.20
CA LYS A 64 7.72 -0.87 -1.79
C LYS A 64 7.47 -0.94 -0.29
N CYS A 65 6.35 -1.54 0.11
CA CYS A 65 5.98 -1.71 1.51
C CYS A 65 5.58 -3.15 1.83
N VAL A 66 5.83 -3.56 3.07
CA VAL A 66 5.36 -4.86 3.61
C VAL A 66 4.77 -4.65 4.99
N ARG A 67 3.48 -4.98 5.15
CA ARG A 67 2.78 -5.02 6.44
C ARG A 67 2.48 -6.47 6.82
N THR A 68 3.04 -6.91 7.94
CA THR A 68 2.93 -8.30 8.40
C THR A 68 1.74 -8.55 9.30
N LEU A 69 1.15 -7.50 9.87
CA LEU A 69 -0.03 -7.59 10.72
C LEU A 69 -1.26 -8.03 9.94
N ASP A 70 -1.35 -7.65 8.67
CA ASP A 70 -2.49 -7.91 7.79
C ASP A 70 -2.50 -9.31 7.15
N ILE A 71 -1.46 -10.13 7.39
CA ILE A 71 -1.30 -11.46 6.75
C ILE A 71 -2.53 -12.36 6.97
N ASP A 72 -3.20 -12.25 8.11
CA ASP A 72 -4.34 -13.10 8.44
C ASP A 72 -5.66 -12.58 7.83
N GLU A 73 -5.70 -11.32 7.35
CA GLU A 73 -6.82 -10.71 6.63
C GLU A 73 -6.69 -10.84 5.10
N VAL A 74 -5.49 -11.19 4.62
CA VAL A 74 -5.25 -11.43 3.19
C VAL A 74 -6.18 -12.53 2.65
N GLY A 75 -6.82 -12.22 1.54
CA GLY A 75 -7.77 -13.09 0.86
C GLY A 75 -9.22 -12.97 1.35
N LYS A 76 -9.45 -12.46 2.56
CA LYS A 76 -10.79 -12.28 3.14
C LYS A 76 -11.40 -10.91 2.82
N THR A 77 -10.57 -9.87 2.78
CA THR A 77 -10.99 -8.51 2.46
C THR A 77 -10.62 -8.16 1.02
N THR A 78 -11.19 -7.09 0.50
CA THR A 78 -10.94 -6.61 -0.87
C THR A 78 -9.67 -5.73 -0.99
N ARG A 79 -9.06 -5.34 0.14
CA ARG A 79 -8.09 -4.23 0.23
C ARG A 79 -6.78 -4.53 0.96
N HIS A 80 -6.66 -5.67 1.67
CA HIS A 80 -5.45 -6.01 2.40
C HIS A 80 -4.50 -6.85 1.58
N GLY A 81 -3.24 -6.44 1.50
CA GLY A 81 -2.13 -7.16 0.90
C GLY A 81 -0.91 -7.15 1.80
N THR A 82 -0.08 -8.18 1.74
CA THR A 82 1.17 -8.26 2.53
C THR A 82 2.23 -7.32 1.94
N PHE A 83 2.54 -7.47 0.65
CA PHE A 83 3.29 -6.51 -0.13
C PHE A 83 2.33 -5.56 -0.83
N PHE A 84 2.61 -4.26 -0.80
CA PHE A 84 1.89 -3.25 -1.55
C PHE A 84 2.80 -2.11 -1.94
N GLN A 85 2.32 -1.29 -2.85
CA GLN A 85 3.02 -0.13 -3.36
C GLN A 85 2.34 1.13 -2.83
N MET A 86 3.11 2.00 -2.19
CA MET A 86 2.62 3.26 -1.67
C MET A 86 3.16 4.41 -2.51
N LEU A 87 2.27 5.10 -3.21
CA LEU A 87 2.58 6.35 -3.88
C LEU A 87 2.57 7.47 -2.84
N GLY A 88 3.64 8.24 -2.76
CA GLY A 88 3.76 9.32 -1.77
C GLY A 88 4.34 10.58 -2.36
N ASN A 89 3.82 11.73 -1.92
CA ASN A 89 4.42 13.03 -2.09
C ASN A 89 4.72 13.64 -0.73
N PHE A 90 5.87 14.28 -0.63
CA PHE A 90 6.45 14.73 0.62
C PHE A 90 6.85 16.19 0.50
N SER A 91 6.58 16.96 1.58
CA SER A 91 7.05 18.34 1.74
C SER A 91 7.81 18.48 3.06
N PHE A 92 9.04 18.93 2.98
CA PHE A 92 9.91 19.15 4.13
C PHE A 92 10.03 20.65 4.40
N GLY A 93 9.03 21.21 5.12
CA GLY A 93 8.95 22.63 5.43
C GLY A 93 8.82 23.55 4.21
N ASP A 94 8.18 23.06 3.13
CA ASP A 94 7.87 23.85 1.93
C ASP A 94 6.37 24.14 1.88
N TYR A 95 5.55 23.29 1.24
CA TYR A 95 4.09 23.42 1.27
C TYR A 95 3.47 22.63 2.44
N PHE A 96 2.21 22.93 2.75
CA PHE A 96 1.48 22.26 3.81
C PHE A 96 0.08 21.82 3.33
N LYS A 97 -0.95 21.92 4.18
CA LYS A 97 -2.30 21.34 3.93
C LYS A 97 -2.92 21.79 2.61
N GLU A 98 -2.91 23.08 2.34
CA GLU A 98 -3.63 23.67 1.19
C GLU A 98 -3.16 23.07 -0.13
N GLU A 99 -1.84 23.10 -0.38
CA GLU A 99 -1.31 22.54 -1.61
C GLU A 99 -1.39 21.00 -1.65
N ALA A 100 -1.22 20.31 -0.51
CA ALA A 100 -1.36 18.87 -0.46
C ALA A 100 -2.78 18.41 -0.85
N ILE A 101 -3.80 19.08 -0.32
CA ILE A 101 -5.21 18.86 -0.63
C ILE A 101 -5.49 19.18 -2.09
N HIS A 102 -5.00 20.33 -2.57
CA HIS A 102 -5.16 20.73 -3.97
C HIS A 102 -4.56 19.72 -4.94
N TYR A 103 -3.32 19.29 -4.72
CA TYR A 103 -2.67 18.29 -5.58
C TYR A 103 -3.42 16.95 -5.60
N ALA A 104 -3.91 16.50 -4.46
CA ALA A 104 -4.68 15.27 -4.40
C ALA A 104 -6.01 15.40 -5.16
N TRP A 105 -6.74 16.48 -4.94
CA TRP A 105 -8.00 16.75 -5.63
C TRP A 105 -7.83 16.84 -7.13
N GLU A 106 -6.89 17.68 -7.59
CA GLU A 106 -6.62 17.88 -9.01
C GLU A 106 -6.23 16.56 -9.69
N LEU A 107 -5.29 15.80 -9.14
CA LEU A 107 -4.85 14.53 -9.71
C LEU A 107 -5.97 13.49 -9.78
N LEU A 108 -6.82 13.42 -8.75
CA LEU A 108 -7.92 12.46 -8.71
C LEU A 108 -9.05 12.82 -9.69
N THR A 109 -9.43 14.09 -9.77
CA THR A 109 -10.65 14.51 -10.48
C THR A 109 -10.40 14.95 -11.93
N THR A 110 -9.21 15.46 -12.26
CA THR A 110 -8.85 15.79 -13.65
C THR A 110 -8.99 14.57 -14.55
N SER A 111 -9.51 14.79 -15.76
CA SER A 111 -9.75 13.71 -16.73
C SER A 111 -8.49 12.94 -17.09
N GLN A 112 -8.65 11.68 -17.51
CA GLN A 112 -7.50 10.84 -17.90
C GLN A 112 -6.77 11.40 -19.12
N ASP A 113 -7.48 12.06 -20.04
CA ASP A 113 -6.91 12.69 -21.24
C ASP A 113 -6.08 13.93 -20.91
N GLU A 114 -6.39 14.60 -19.81
CA GLU A 114 -5.67 15.77 -19.30
C GLU A 114 -4.57 15.42 -18.29
N GLY A 115 -4.44 14.14 -17.95
CA GLY A 115 -3.35 13.65 -17.11
C GLY A 115 -3.73 13.31 -15.67
N GLY A 116 -5.01 13.44 -15.28
CA GLY A 116 -5.53 12.99 -13.99
C GLY A 116 -6.02 11.54 -14.02
N TYR A 117 -6.64 11.11 -12.92
CA TYR A 117 -7.22 9.75 -12.82
C TYR A 117 -8.68 9.69 -13.27
N GLY A 118 -9.40 10.83 -13.30
CA GLY A 118 -10.77 10.95 -13.78
C GLY A 118 -11.79 10.29 -12.86
N PHE A 119 -11.56 10.29 -11.55
CA PHE A 119 -12.60 9.90 -10.61
C PHE A 119 -13.75 10.91 -10.62
N ASP A 120 -14.96 10.41 -10.49
CA ASP A 120 -16.16 11.24 -10.35
C ASP A 120 -16.13 11.94 -8.97
N PRO A 121 -16.10 13.29 -8.93
CA PRO A 121 -16.08 14.04 -7.68
C PRO A 121 -17.22 13.68 -6.71
N GLU A 122 -18.40 13.35 -7.26
CA GLU A 122 -19.58 12.97 -6.47
C GLU A 122 -19.42 11.63 -5.73
N LYS A 123 -18.41 10.83 -6.09
CA LYS A 123 -18.09 9.56 -5.44
C LYS A 123 -16.95 9.67 -4.44
N LEU A 124 -16.32 10.83 -4.33
CA LEU A 124 -15.23 11.04 -3.41
C LEU A 124 -15.76 11.50 -2.06
N TRP A 125 -15.27 10.86 -1.01
CA TRP A 125 -15.53 11.16 0.39
C TRP A 125 -14.23 11.45 1.09
N MET A 126 -14.27 12.38 2.06
CA MET A 126 -13.10 12.77 2.84
C MET A 126 -13.35 12.50 4.31
N THR A 127 -12.29 12.15 5.02
CA THR A 127 -12.30 12.24 6.48
C THR A 127 -11.31 13.31 6.93
N THR A 128 -11.58 13.94 8.06
CA THR A 128 -10.67 14.91 8.69
C THR A 128 -10.60 14.64 10.18
N PHE A 129 -9.46 14.93 10.79
CA PHE A 129 -9.34 14.87 12.24
C PHE A 129 -10.37 15.79 12.91
N THR A 130 -10.95 15.35 14.03
CA THR A 130 -12.08 16.01 14.71
C THR A 130 -11.88 17.50 14.95
N ASP A 131 -10.66 17.91 15.31
CA ASP A 131 -10.32 19.29 15.62
C ASP A 131 -9.67 20.05 14.44
N ASP A 132 -9.59 19.44 13.25
CA ASP A 132 -9.00 20.04 12.06
C ASP A 132 -10.06 20.66 11.13
N ASP A 133 -10.70 21.75 11.61
CA ASP A 133 -11.66 22.52 10.81
C ASP A 133 -10.99 23.25 9.62
N GLU A 134 -9.67 23.45 9.68
CA GLU A 134 -8.89 24.05 8.62
C GLU A 134 -8.87 23.12 7.40
N ALA A 135 -8.47 21.85 7.55
CA ALA A 135 -8.48 20.88 6.47
C ALA A 135 -9.89 20.67 5.89
N ARG A 136 -10.93 20.63 6.74
CA ARG A 136 -12.31 20.57 6.30
C ARG A 136 -12.69 21.74 5.39
N SER A 137 -12.31 22.95 5.79
CA SER A 137 -12.60 24.15 5.00
C SER A 137 -11.85 24.15 3.65
N MET A 138 -10.62 23.66 3.62
CA MET A 138 -9.84 23.51 2.40
C MET A 138 -10.51 22.54 1.41
N TRP A 139 -11.01 21.38 1.87
CA TRP A 139 -11.76 20.46 1.02
C TRP A 139 -13.04 21.09 0.42
N ILE A 140 -13.77 21.86 1.23
CA ILE A 140 -14.95 22.58 0.74
C ILE A 140 -14.56 23.60 -0.34
N ASN A 141 -13.42 24.28 -0.18
CA ASN A 141 -12.93 25.25 -1.16
C ASN A 141 -12.51 24.58 -2.48
N GLU A 142 -12.04 23.31 -2.43
CA GLU A 142 -11.78 22.49 -3.65
C GLU A 142 -13.08 22.04 -4.33
N GLY A 143 -14.24 22.17 -3.68
CA GLY A 143 -15.54 21.81 -4.24
C GLY A 143 -16.13 20.50 -3.71
N VAL A 144 -15.56 19.92 -2.67
CA VAL A 144 -16.14 18.74 -2.01
C VAL A 144 -17.44 19.12 -1.30
N ASP A 145 -18.50 18.33 -1.50
CA ASP A 145 -19.74 18.50 -0.76
C ASP A 145 -19.47 18.39 0.75
N PRO A 146 -19.88 19.37 1.57
CA PRO A 146 -19.74 19.29 3.03
C PRO A 146 -20.34 18.04 3.67
N GLU A 147 -21.34 17.40 3.06
CA GLU A 147 -21.94 16.14 3.51
C GLU A 147 -21.03 14.92 3.24
N HIS A 148 -20.09 15.04 2.30
CA HIS A 148 -19.08 14.01 1.99
C HIS A 148 -17.82 14.15 2.85
N ILE A 149 -17.79 15.03 3.84
CA ILE A 149 -16.64 15.20 4.75
C ILE A 149 -17.04 14.80 6.15
N GLN A 150 -16.45 13.70 6.66
CA GLN A 150 -16.71 13.15 7.97
C GLN A 150 -15.55 13.44 8.93
N LYS A 151 -15.86 13.79 10.18
CA LYS A 151 -14.86 14.00 11.23
C LYS A 151 -14.62 12.70 11.98
N MET A 152 -13.36 12.33 12.15
CA MET A 152 -12.94 11.12 12.84
C MET A 152 -11.88 11.44 13.90
N GLY A 153 -11.74 10.55 14.88
CA GLY A 153 -10.85 10.75 16.02
C GLY A 153 -9.41 10.29 15.77
N MET A 154 -8.63 10.21 16.85
CA MET A 154 -7.23 9.78 16.82
C MET A 154 -7.04 8.35 16.28
N GLU A 155 -8.03 7.48 16.42
CA GLU A 155 -7.91 6.10 15.97
C GLU A 155 -7.80 6.00 14.45
N ASP A 156 -8.47 6.91 13.74
CA ASP A 156 -8.57 6.90 12.28
C ASP A 156 -7.74 8.02 11.65
N ASN A 157 -7.92 9.27 12.09
CA ASN A 157 -7.31 10.45 11.47
C ASN A 157 -6.15 11.09 12.27
N PHE A 158 -5.36 10.28 12.97
CA PHE A 158 -4.05 10.68 13.50
C PHE A 158 -3.02 9.59 13.20
N TRP A 159 -1.99 9.94 12.46
CA TRP A 159 -1.00 8.98 11.99
C TRP A 159 0.31 9.09 12.77
N THR A 160 0.96 7.94 13.00
CA THR A 160 2.31 7.82 13.57
C THR A 160 3.00 6.58 13.00
N THR A 161 4.31 6.51 13.13
CA THR A 161 5.11 5.33 12.75
C THR A 161 4.87 4.10 13.65
N GLY A 162 4.06 4.24 14.72
CA GLY A 162 3.90 3.21 15.74
C GLY A 162 5.05 3.13 16.75
N GLY A 163 5.97 4.09 16.71
CA GLY A 163 7.09 4.28 17.64
C GLY A 163 7.44 5.75 17.77
N PRO A 164 8.54 6.10 18.45
CA PRO A 164 9.04 7.47 18.49
C PRO A 164 9.32 8.01 17.08
N GLY A 165 8.90 9.23 16.79
CA GLY A 165 9.11 9.84 15.48
C GLY A 165 8.09 10.93 15.16
N PRO A 166 7.97 11.30 13.87
CA PRO A 166 7.01 12.29 13.44
C PRO A 166 5.58 11.73 13.49
N GLY A 167 4.60 12.62 13.60
CA GLY A 167 3.18 12.30 13.58
C GLY A 167 2.31 13.53 13.46
N GLY A 168 1.04 13.32 13.16
CA GLY A 168 0.09 14.42 13.06
C GLY A 168 -1.31 14.00 12.64
N PRO A 169 -2.25 14.94 12.65
CA PRO A 169 -3.58 14.71 12.11
C PRO A 169 -3.49 14.41 10.62
N CYS A 170 -4.43 13.62 10.12
CA CYS A 170 -4.48 13.30 8.70
C CYS A 170 -5.89 13.49 8.14
N SER A 171 -5.94 13.48 6.81
CA SER A 171 -7.17 13.50 6.03
C SER A 171 -7.11 12.40 4.99
N GLU A 172 -8.05 11.49 5.04
CA GLU A 172 -8.12 10.37 4.13
C GLU A 172 -9.16 10.60 3.03
N ILE A 173 -8.88 10.07 1.85
CA ILE A 173 -9.74 10.15 0.67
C ILE A 173 -10.28 8.77 0.34
N TYR A 174 -11.60 8.68 0.19
CA TYR A 174 -12.33 7.44 -0.09
C TYR A 174 -13.10 7.52 -1.40
N VAL A 175 -13.32 6.37 -2.01
CA VAL A 175 -14.21 6.23 -3.18
C VAL A 175 -15.44 5.44 -2.78
N ASP A 176 -16.64 5.99 -3.00
CA ASP A 176 -17.90 5.25 -2.92
C ASP A 176 -18.03 4.32 -4.13
N ARG A 177 -18.02 3.02 -3.88
CA ARG A 177 -18.19 1.97 -4.89
C ARG A 177 -19.65 1.75 -5.28
N GLY A 178 -20.57 2.38 -4.56
CA GLY A 178 -22.00 2.27 -4.79
C GLY A 178 -22.72 1.20 -3.96
N PRO A 179 -24.05 1.16 -4.05
CA PRO A 179 -24.92 0.39 -3.14
C PRO A 179 -24.75 -1.13 -3.24
N ALA A 180 -24.15 -1.64 -4.32
CA ALA A 180 -23.88 -3.09 -4.46
C ALA A 180 -22.78 -3.57 -3.49
N PHE A 181 -22.00 -2.67 -2.91
CA PHE A 181 -20.83 -2.99 -2.08
C PHE A 181 -21.04 -2.76 -0.58
N GLY A 182 -22.16 -2.16 -0.18
CA GLY A 182 -22.42 -1.95 1.24
C GLY A 182 -23.45 -0.86 1.54
N LYS A 183 -23.50 -0.45 2.81
CA LYS A 183 -24.45 0.51 3.33
C LYS A 183 -24.10 1.94 2.92
N GLU A 184 -25.12 2.77 2.77
CA GLU A 184 -24.97 4.22 2.62
C GLU A 184 -24.59 4.89 3.96
N GLY A 185 -23.87 6.01 3.90
CA GLY A 185 -23.54 6.80 5.09
C GLY A 185 -22.05 7.16 5.23
N GLY A 186 -21.27 7.04 4.16
CA GLY A 186 -19.85 7.42 4.12
C GLY A 186 -18.90 6.40 4.76
N PRO A 187 -17.61 6.73 4.88
CA PRO A 187 -16.56 5.86 5.41
C PRO A 187 -16.87 5.25 6.77
N ILE A 188 -17.48 6.01 7.68
CA ILE A 188 -17.87 5.53 9.02
C ILE A 188 -18.89 4.40 8.97
N ALA A 189 -19.74 4.37 7.93
CA ALA A 189 -20.84 3.42 7.85
C ALA A 189 -20.43 2.04 7.31
N ASP A 190 -19.55 2.01 6.31
CA ASP A 190 -19.14 0.75 5.67
C ASP A 190 -17.85 0.87 4.85
N GLU A 191 -16.75 0.32 5.37
CA GLU A 191 -15.44 0.29 4.73
C GLU A 191 -15.36 -0.63 3.49
N ASN A 192 -16.35 -1.48 3.23
CA ASN A 192 -16.39 -2.28 2.00
C ASN A 192 -16.96 -1.48 0.83
N ARG A 193 -17.88 -0.56 1.11
CA ARG A 193 -18.42 0.37 0.11
C ARG A 193 -17.51 1.55 -0.11
N TYR A 194 -17.02 2.17 0.96
CA TYR A 194 -16.15 3.35 0.91
C TYR A 194 -14.70 2.91 1.09
N ILE A 195 -13.95 2.90 0.00
CA ILE A 195 -12.56 2.43 0.01
C ILE A 195 -11.62 3.60 0.11
N GLU A 196 -10.84 3.62 1.19
CA GLU A 196 -9.71 4.53 1.36
C GLU A 196 -8.69 4.29 0.25
N ILE A 197 -8.35 5.36 -0.48
CA ILE A 197 -7.38 5.33 -1.57
C ILE A 197 -6.12 6.16 -1.29
N TRP A 198 -6.22 7.20 -0.45
CA TRP A 198 -5.12 8.11 -0.18
C TRP A 198 -5.25 8.72 1.21
N ASP A 199 -4.15 8.74 1.97
CA ASP A 199 -4.04 9.41 3.25
C ASP A 199 -3.07 10.58 3.14
N LEU A 200 -3.49 11.78 3.57
CA LEU A 200 -2.69 13.00 3.62
C LEU A 200 -2.36 13.31 5.07
N VAL A 201 -1.12 13.07 5.48
CA VAL A 201 -0.67 13.29 6.85
C VAL A 201 -0.03 14.67 6.99
N PHE A 202 -0.50 15.42 7.96
CA PHE A 202 -0.01 16.76 8.30
C PHE A 202 0.96 16.63 9.49
N GLU A 203 2.21 16.36 9.17
CA GLU A 203 3.25 16.06 10.15
C GLU A 203 3.66 17.31 10.93
N ASN A 204 3.01 17.54 12.09
CA ASN A 204 3.25 18.72 12.92
C ASN A 204 3.99 18.39 14.21
N TYR A 205 3.95 17.13 14.66
CA TYR A 205 4.34 16.76 16.01
C TYR A 205 5.45 15.74 16.04
N GLU A 206 6.31 15.86 17.05
CA GLU A 206 7.14 14.77 17.53
C GLU A 206 6.35 13.96 18.55
N VAL A 207 6.32 12.64 18.41
CA VAL A 207 5.63 11.72 19.31
C VAL A 207 6.59 10.69 19.89
N ASP A 208 6.32 10.27 21.14
CA ASP A 208 7.01 9.18 21.80
C ASP A 208 6.03 8.33 22.63
N ASN A 209 6.57 7.31 23.34
CA ASN A 209 5.78 6.42 24.20
C ASN A 209 4.50 5.87 23.54
N VAL A 210 4.56 5.56 22.25
CA VAL A 210 3.41 5.06 21.47
C VAL A 210 3.10 3.62 21.91
N LYS A 211 1.98 3.45 22.64
CA LYS A 211 1.46 2.13 23.06
C LYS A 211 0.31 1.68 22.18
N SER A 212 -0.47 2.61 21.67
CA SER A 212 -1.55 2.40 20.70
C SER A 212 -1.76 3.67 19.89
N LYS A 213 -2.66 3.63 18.90
CA LYS A 213 -3.05 4.83 18.12
C LYS A 213 -3.59 5.97 18.98
N THR A 214 -4.20 5.65 20.14
CA THR A 214 -4.82 6.64 21.05
C THR A 214 -4.07 6.81 22.37
N ASP A 215 -3.07 5.98 22.67
CA ASP A 215 -2.20 6.10 23.87
C ASP A 215 -0.77 6.37 23.42
N LEU A 216 -0.49 7.63 23.19
CA LEU A 216 0.81 8.16 22.80
C LEU A 216 1.07 9.49 23.52
N HIS A 217 2.32 9.90 23.57
CA HIS A 217 2.70 11.19 24.13
C HIS A 217 3.21 12.11 23.01
N ILE A 218 2.63 13.31 22.93
CA ILE A 218 3.10 14.37 22.04
C ILE A 218 4.20 15.13 22.78
N VAL A 219 5.43 15.02 22.29
CA VAL A 219 6.60 15.69 22.89
C VAL A 219 6.54 17.19 22.64
N GLY A 220 6.15 17.60 21.43
CA GLY A 220 6.03 18.99 21.02
C GLY A 220 5.78 19.13 19.53
N GLU A 221 5.77 20.36 19.03
CA GLU A 221 5.69 20.64 17.60
C GLU A 221 7.06 20.41 16.95
N LEU A 222 7.06 19.90 15.73
CA LEU A 222 8.25 19.82 14.87
C LEU A 222 8.71 21.22 14.47
N GLU A 223 10.01 21.40 14.22
CA GLU A 223 10.58 22.67 13.75
C GLU A 223 9.93 23.14 12.44
N ASN A 224 9.64 22.21 11.57
CA ASN A 224 8.95 22.46 10.30
C ASN A 224 7.63 21.69 10.26
N LYS A 225 6.62 22.30 9.64
CA LYS A 225 5.40 21.62 9.24
C LYS A 225 5.67 20.86 7.94
N ASN A 226 5.45 19.55 7.96
CA ASN A 226 5.78 18.68 6.84
C ASN A 226 4.51 18.01 6.30
N ILE A 227 4.59 17.55 5.06
CA ILE A 227 3.58 16.70 4.43
C ILE A 227 4.20 15.32 4.18
N ASP A 228 3.49 14.31 4.64
CA ASP A 228 3.64 12.92 4.24
C ASP A 228 2.32 12.47 3.62
N THR A 229 2.36 11.77 2.48
CA THR A 229 1.14 11.18 1.93
C THR A 229 1.36 9.73 1.51
N GLY A 230 0.29 8.95 1.53
CA GLY A 230 0.32 7.56 1.11
C GLY A 230 -0.93 7.15 0.35
N ALA A 231 -0.83 7.01 -0.98
CA ALA A 231 -1.88 6.44 -1.81
C ALA A 231 -1.60 4.98 -2.12
N GLY A 232 -2.57 4.11 -1.88
CA GLY A 232 -2.47 2.69 -2.18
C GLY A 232 -2.55 2.42 -3.68
N LEU A 233 -1.43 2.11 -4.33
CA LEU A 233 -1.39 1.89 -5.78
C LEU A 233 -2.34 0.76 -6.21
N GLU A 234 -2.38 -0.35 -5.48
CA GLU A 234 -3.27 -1.47 -5.77
C GLU A 234 -4.75 -1.09 -5.61
N ARG A 235 -5.06 -0.20 -4.65
CA ARG A 235 -6.42 0.30 -4.45
C ARG A 235 -6.85 1.21 -5.60
N LEU A 236 -6.00 2.13 -6.03
CA LEU A 236 -6.24 2.92 -7.24
C LEU A 236 -6.37 2.02 -8.48
N ALA A 237 -5.47 1.03 -8.61
CA ALA A 237 -5.43 0.15 -9.77
C ALA A 237 -6.73 -0.65 -9.94
N TYR A 238 -7.22 -1.32 -8.90
CA TYR A 238 -8.42 -2.13 -9.08
C TYR A 238 -9.67 -1.28 -9.38
N LEU A 239 -9.76 -0.08 -8.79
CA LEU A 239 -10.85 0.85 -9.09
C LEU A 239 -10.78 1.35 -10.54
N LEU A 240 -9.62 1.80 -10.99
CA LEU A 240 -9.41 2.31 -12.35
C LEU A 240 -9.47 1.21 -13.43
N GLN A 241 -9.23 -0.04 -13.06
CA GLN A 241 -9.38 -1.22 -13.93
C GLN A 241 -10.80 -1.81 -13.89
N GLY A 242 -11.71 -1.25 -13.08
CA GLY A 242 -13.09 -1.74 -12.93
C GLY A 242 -13.16 -3.14 -12.31
N LYS A 243 -12.26 -3.45 -11.38
CA LYS A 243 -12.19 -4.73 -10.66
C LYS A 243 -12.86 -4.65 -9.30
N ASN A 244 -13.08 -5.79 -8.65
CA ASN A 244 -13.77 -5.85 -7.37
C ASN A 244 -12.83 -5.81 -6.16
N ASN A 245 -11.55 -6.16 -6.35
CA ASN A 245 -10.56 -6.22 -5.28
C ASN A 245 -9.14 -6.10 -5.84
N ILE A 246 -8.16 -5.89 -4.95
CA ILE A 246 -6.74 -5.74 -5.31
C ILE A 246 -6.14 -6.97 -5.98
N TYR A 247 -6.68 -8.17 -5.74
CA TYR A 247 -6.15 -9.41 -6.30
C TYR A 247 -6.49 -9.61 -7.78
N GLU A 248 -7.45 -8.84 -8.30
CA GLU A 248 -7.88 -8.90 -9.71
C GLU A 248 -7.14 -7.91 -10.61
N THR A 249 -6.17 -7.16 -10.07
CA THR A 249 -5.34 -6.23 -10.84
C THR A 249 -4.38 -6.96 -11.78
N ASP A 250 -3.94 -6.27 -12.80
CA ASP A 250 -3.02 -6.78 -13.83
C ASP A 250 -1.67 -7.29 -13.28
N GLU A 251 -1.22 -6.81 -12.12
CA GLU A 251 0.00 -7.29 -11.46
C GLU A 251 -0.21 -8.50 -10.56
N VAL A 252 -1.44 -8.81 -10.17
CA VAL A 252 -1.73 -9.89 -9.20
C VAL A 252 -2.49 -11.04 -9.83
N PHE A 253 -3.48 -10.76 -10.66
CA PHE A 253 -4.38 -11.77 -11.24
C PHE A 253 -3.67 -12.86 -12.06
N PRO A 254 -2.58 -12.59 -12.81
CA PRO A 254 -1.87 -13.65 -13.54
C PRO A 254 -1.41 -14.81 -12.66
N VAL A 255 -1.12 -14.57 -11.38
CA VAL A 255 -0.75 -15.64 -10.43
C VAL A 255 -1.98 -16.47 -10.05
N ILE A 256 -3.17 -15.86 -9.97
CA ILE A 256 -4.43 -16.59 -9.78
C ILE A 256 -4.69 -17.48 -10.99
N GLU A 257 -4.55 -16.98 -12.22
CA GLU A 257 -4.71 -17.78 -13.45
C GLU A 257 -3.74 -18.97 -13.50
N ALA A 258 -2.48 -18.77 -13.09
CA ALA A 258 -1.53 -19.87 -13.00
C ALA A 258 -1.94 -20.91 -11.93
N ALA A 259 -2.46 -20.45 -10.79
CA ALA A 259 -2.96 -21.34 -9.74
C ALA A 259 -4.23 -22.11 -10.16
N GLU A 260 -5.12 -21.48 -10.95
CA GLU A 260 -6.27 -22.16 -11.58
C GLU A 260 -5.79 -23.30 -12.52
N GLN A 261 -4.81 -23.03 -13.37
CA GLN A 261 -4.26 -24.02 -14.28
C GLN A 261 -3.64 -25.22 -13.55
N LEU A 262 -2.97 -24.95 -12.43
CA LEU A 262 -2.36 -25.99 -11.60
C LEU A 262 -3.39 -26.84 -10.83
N SER A 263 -4.48 -26.23 -10.37
CA SER A 263 -5.49 -26.87 -9.53
C SER A 263 -6.66 -27.47 -10.33
N GLY A 264 -6.90 -26.97 -11.53
CA GLY A 264 -8.11 -27.29 -12.32
C GLY A 264 -9.40 -26.65 -11.79
N LEU A 265 -9.32 -25.82 -10.71
CA LEU A 265 -10.43 -25.07 -10.16
C LEU A 265 -10.50 -23.67 -10.77
N LYS A 266 -11.65 -23.01 -10.67
CA LYS A 266 -11.86 -21.65 -11.19
C LYS A 266 -12.09 -20.64 -10.06
N TYR A 267 -11.43 -19.50 -10.18
CA TYR A 267 -11.68 -18.33 -9.33
C TYR A 267 -13.07 -17.75 -9.63
N GLY A 268 -13.79 -17.34 -8.60
CA GLY A 268 -15.14 -16.81 -8.71
C GLY A 268 -16.25 -17.85 -8.62
N GLU A 269 -15.93 -19.15 -8.53
CA GLU A 269 -16.93 -20.21 -8.41
C GLU A 269 -17.18 -20.69 -6.97
N ASN A 270 -16.21 -20.50 -6.07
CA ASN A 270 -16.29 -20.95 -4.70
C ASN A 270 -15.48 -20.03 -3.77
N GLU A 271 -16.13 -19.39 -2.81
CA GLU A 271 -15.51 -18.42 -1.90
C GLU A 271 -14.35 -18.99 -1.09
N ASP A 272 -14.46 -20.24 -0.60
CA ASP A 272 -13.34 -20.87 0.13
C ASP A 272 -12.12 -21.12 -0.77
N ALA A 273 -12.33 -21.44 -2.04
CA ALA A 273 -11.26 -21.56 -3.03
C ALA A 273 -10.71 -20.19 -3.40
N ASP A 274 -11.57 -19.18 -3.55
CA ASP A 274 -11.19 -17.82 -3.91
C ASP A 274 -10.26 -17.19 -2.85
N VAL A 275 -10.59 -17.36 -1.56
CA VAL A 275 -9.70 -16.93 -0.47
C VAL A 275 -8.31 -17.57 -0.61
N ARG A 276 -8.22 -18.85 -0.99
CA ARG A 276 -6.93 -19.54 -1.18
C ARG A 276 -6.17 -19.04 -2.39
N PHE A 277 -6.85 -18.79 -3.50
CA PHE A 277 -6.26 -18.18 -4.69
C PHE A 277 -5.69 -16.80 -4.38
N ARG A 278 -6.43 -15.97 -3.67
CA ARG A 278 -5.99 -14.63 -3.23
C ARG A 278 -4.76 -14.71 -2.32
N VAL A 279 -4.77 -15.64 -1.34
CA VAL A 279 -3.60 -15.89 -0.46
C VAL A 279 -2.38 -16.32 -1.28
N VAL A 280 -2.54 -17.22 -2.26
CA VAL A 280 -1.44 -17.66 -3.13
C VAL A 280 -0.85 -16.47 -3.89
N ALA A 281 -1.69 -15.67 -4.55
CA ALA A 281 -1.26 -14.54 -5.36
C ALA A 281 -0.51 -13.48 -4.52
N ASP A 282 -1.09 -13.08 -3.39
CA ASP A 282 -0.46 -12.13 -2.47
C ASP A 282 0.89 -12.64 -1.95
N HIS A 283 0.91 -13.87 -1.46
CA HIS A 283 2.11 -14.40 -0.80
C HIS A 283 3.25 -14.71 -1.78
N VAL A 284 2.94 -15.13 -3.01
CA VAL A 284 3.96 -15.30 -4.06
C VAL A 284 4.57 -13.96 -4.44
N ARG A 285 3.73 -12.93 -4.69
CA ARG A 285 4.17 -11.57 -4.99
C ARG A 285 5.01 -11.01 -3.86
N SER A 286 4.55 -11.12 -2.62
CA SER A 286 5.25 -10.64 -1.44
C SER A 286 6.60 -11.34 -1.24
N ALA A 287 6.63 -12.66 -1.36
CA ALA A 287 7.87 -13.43 -1.25
C ALA A 287 8.86 -13.09 -2.36
N LEU A 288 8.40 -12.90 -3.60
CA LEU A 288 9.23 -12.45 -4.73
C LEU A 288 9.95 -11.13 -4.38
N MET A 289 9.20 -10.12 -3.95
CA MET A 289 9.75 -8.79 -3.67
C MET A 289 10.70 -8.81 -2.46
N ILE A 290 10.33 -9.55 -1.40
CA ILE A 290 11.18 -9.70 -0.20
C ILE A 290 12.50 -10.41 -0.54
N MET A 291 12.45 -11.46 -1.38
CA MET A 291 13.66 -12.17 -1.82
C MET A 291 14.53 -11.36 -2.77
N SER A 292 13.90 -10.57 -3.64
CA SER A 292 14.59 -9.63 -4.54
C SER A 292 15.42 -8.60 -3.76
N ASP A 293 14.92 -8.15 -2.62
CA ASP A 293 15.64 -7.24 -1.70
C ASP A 293 16.67 -7.98 -0.80
N GLY A 294 16.95 -9.25 -1.07
CA GLY A 294 18.06 -9.99 -0.45
C GLY A 294 17.70 -10.83 0.78
N VAL A 295 16.46 -10.85 1.24
CA VAL A 295 16.05 -11.68 2.37
C VAL A 295 16.04 -13.16 1.99
N ARG A 296 16.50 -14.01 2.91
CA ARG A 296 16.47 -15.48 2.77
C ARG A 296 15.58 -16.10 3.84
N PRO A 297 14.89 -17.22 3.56
CA PRO A 297 14.10 -17.91 4.56
C PRO A 297 14.95 -18.33 5.76
N SER A 298 14.46 -18.06 6.97
CA SER A 298 15.12 -18.46 8.23
C SER A 298 14.09 -18.73 9.33
N ASN A 299 14.56 -18.99 10.54
CA ASN A 299 13.70 -19.28 11.70
C ASN A 299 13.38 -18.02 12.53
N VAL A 300 14.00 -16.88 12.23
CA VAL A 300 13.86 -15.65 13.01
C VAL A 300 13.74 -14.41 12.08
N GLY A 301 13.17 -13.35 12.60
CA GLY A 301 13.12 -12.03 11.96
C GLY A 301 12.47 -12.06 10.57
N ARG A 302 13.03 -11.30 9.64
CA ARG A 302 12.52 -11.15 8.24
C ARG A 302 12.44 -12.49 7.52
N GLY A 303 13.44 -13.36 7.72
CA GLY A 303 13.46 -14.68 7.09
C GLY A 303 12.37 -15.62 7.61
N TYR A 304 11.93 -15.48 8.86
CA TYR A 304 10.77 -16.19 9.39
C TYR A 304 9.48 -15.76 8.71
N VAL A 305 9.28 -14.45 8.50
CA VAL A 305 8.13 -13.94 7.78
C VAL A 305 8.09 -14.49 6.36
N LEU A 306 9.20 -14.40 5.61
CA LEU A 306 9.31 -14.98 4.28
C LEU A 306 8.98 -16.48 4.26
N ARG A 307 9.53 -17.26 5.21
CA ARG A 307 9.23 -18.69 5.35
C ARG A 307 7.75 -18.95 5.64
N ARG A 308 7.11 -18.11 6.46
CA ARG A 308 5.65 -18.19 6.74
C ARG A 308 4.85 -18.00 5.46
N LEU A 309 5.17 -16.98 4.63
CA LEU A 309 4.49 -16.72 3.36
C LEU A 309 4.62 -17.91 2.40
N LEU A 310 5.84 -18.45 2.21
CA LEU A 310 6.08 -19.61 1.34
C LEU A 310 5.29 -20.84 1.80
N ARG A 311 5.25 -21.12 3.09
CA ARG A 311 4.48 -22.25 3.66
C ARG A 311 2.98 -22.06 3.48
N ARG A 312 2.46 -20.85 3.66
CA ARG A 312 1.03 -20.55 3.45
C ARG A 312 0.66 -20.71 1.99
N THR A 313 1.52 -20.29 1.05
CA THR A 313 1.34 -20.52 -0.39
C THR A 313 1.19 -22.00 -0.70
N VAL A 314 2.16 -22.82 -0.29
CA VAL A 314 2.14 -24.27 -0.54
C VAL A 314 0.92 -24.93 0.12
N ARG A 315 0.60 -24.55 1.37
CA ARG A 315 -0.59 -25.07 2.06
C ARG A 315 -1.88 -24.72 1.32
N SER A 316 -2.03 -23.48 0.86
CA SER A 316 -3.23 -23.04 0.11
C SER A 316 -3.37 -23.81 -1.20
N MET A 317 -2.29 -24.02 -1.96
CA MET A 317 -2.31 -24.84 -3.16
C MET A 317 -2.65 -26.31 -2.89
N ARG A 318 -2.16 -26.88 -1.77
CA ARG A 318 -2.57 -28.24 -1.35
C ARG A 318 -4.06 -28.32 -1.03
N MET A 319 -4.63 -27.28 -0.42
CA MET A 319 -6.06 -27.22 -0.12
C MET A 319 -6.90 -27.01 -1.38
N LEU A 320 -6.30 -26.50 -2.47
CA LEU A 320 -6.86 -26.48 -3.84
C LEU A 320 -6.62 -27.80 -4.60
N GLY A 321 -6.09 -28.83 -3.95
CA GLY A 321 -5.89 -30.17 -4.53
C GLY A 321 -4.55 -30.42 -5.21
N VAL A 322 -3.63 -29.43 -5.23
CA VAL A 322 -2.34 -29.56 -5.91
C VAL A 322 -1.29 -30.17 -5.01
N THR A 323 -0.74 -31.30 -5.39
CA THR A 323 0.31 -32.03 -4.63
C THR A 323 1.71 -31.81 -5.20
N ASP A 324 1.82 -31.42 -6.46
CA ASP A 324 3.08 -31.19 -7.15
C ASP A 324 3.73 -29.85 -6.73
N PRO A 325 5.02 -29.66 -7.01
CA PRO A 325 5.72 -28.42 -6.79
C PRO A 325 5.09 -27.26 -7.57
N VAL A 326 4.66 -26.17 -6.87
CA VAL A 326 3.95 -25.04 -7.47
C VAL A 326 4.80 -23.78 -7.63
N LEU A 327 5.80 -23.58 -6.79
CA LEU A 327 6.63 -22.37 -6.80
C LEU A 327 7.42 -22.15 -8.09
N PRO A 328 7.92 -23.22 -8.79
CA PRO A 328 8.58 -23.08 -10.07
C PRO A 328 7.72 -22.49 -11.19
N THR A 329 6.39 -22.58 -11.07
CA THR A 329 5.44 -21.97 -12.01
C THR A 329 5.01 -20.59 -11.53
N LEU A 330 4.68 -20.46 -10.23
CA LEU A 330 4.08 -19.23 -9.69
C LEU A 330 5.06 -18.06 -9.64
N PHE A 331 6.35 -18.27 -9.30
CA PHE A 331 7.33 -17.17 -9.23
C PHE A 331 7.66 -16.54 -10.58
N PRO A 332 7.93 -17.31 -11.67
CA PRO A 332 8.12 -16.71 -12.99
C PRO A 332 6.90 -15.93 -13.47
N THR A 333 5.69 -16.41 -13.18
CA THR A 333 4.44 -15.72 -13.51
C THR A 333 4.34 -14.38 -12.77
N SER A 334 4.58 -14.39 -11.46
CA SER A 334 4.59 -13.15 -10.66
C SER A 334 5.67 -12.17 -11.11
N LYS A 335 6.88 -12.67 -11.44
CA LYS A 335 7.93 -11.83 -12.01
C LYS A 335 7.48 -11.15 -13.30
N ALA A 336 6.93 -11.90 -14.23
CA ALA A 336 6.47 -11.36 -15.52
C ALA A 336 5.36 -10.28 -15.34
N ALA A 337 4.48 -10.46 -14.35
CA ALA A 337 3.46 -9.48 -14.03
C ALA A 337 4.02 -8.18 -13.42
N MET A 338 5.12 -8.29 -12.65
CA MET A 338 5.70 -7.19 -11.88
C MET A 338 6.85 -6.45 -12.59
N GLU A 339 7.45 -7.03 -13.64
CA GLU A 339 8.67 -6.49 -14.24
C GLU A 339 8.51 -5.13 -14.91
N ALA A 340 7.28 -4.76 -15.31
CA ALA A 340 7.00 -3.42 -15.84
C ALA A 340 7.16 -2.32 -14.77
N SER A 341 6.79 -2.62 -13.53
CA SER A 341 6.93 -1.74 -12.37
C SER A 341 8.32 -1.85 -11.70
N TYR A 342 8.94 -3.03 -11.78
CA TYR A 342 10.21 -3.36 -11.15
C TYR A 342 11.17 -4.08 -12.11
N PRO A 343 11.78 -3.36 -13.06
CA PRO A 343 12.71 -3.96 -14.04
C PRO A 343 13.91 -4.68 -13.42
N GLU A 344 14.31 -4.28 -12.19
CA GLU A 344 15.40 -4.91 -11.44
C GLU A 344 15.14 -6.37 -11.07
N LEU A 345 13.89 -6.84 -11.16
CA LEU A 345 13.56 -8.26 -11.01
C LEU A 345 14.26 -9.13 -12.06
N ASN A 346 14.63 -8.58 -13.21
CA ASN A 346 15.39 -9.30 -14.22
C ASN A 346 16.78 -9.70 -13.71
N ASP A 347 17.41 -8.85 -12.90
CA ASP A 347 18.75 -9.08 -12.36
C ASP A 347 18.73 -9.94 -11.09
N THR A 348 17.67 -9.78 -10.25
CA THR A 348 17.59 -10.41 -8.93
C THR A 348 16.90 -11.76 -8.94
N PHE A 349 16.15 -12.11 -9.98
CA PHE A 349 15.31 -13.31 -10.03
C PHE A 349 16.09 -14.63 -9.92
N HIS A 350 17.35 -14.69 -10.37
CA HIS A 350 18.19 -15.88 -10.21
C HIS A 350 18.35 -16.26 -8.73
N ALA A 351 18.44 -15.28 -7.85
CA ALA A 351 18.52 -15.49 -6.39
C ALA A 351 17.20 -16.01 -5.81
N VAL A 352 16.06 -15.55 -6.34
CA VAL A 352 14.72 -16.08 -6.03
C VAL A 352 14.61 -17.54 -6.47
N SER A 353 15.00 -17.84 -7.71
CA SER A 353 14.97 -19.18 -8.29
C SER A 353 15.76 -20.19 -7.45
N TYR A 354 16.97 -19.86 -7.04
CA TYR A 354 17.78 -20.72 -6.17
C TYR A 354 17.13 -20.98 -4.79
N THR A 355 16.48 -19.96 -4.24
CA THR A 355 15.87 -20.04 -2.90
C THR A 355 14.64 -20.95 -2.89
N HIS A 356 13.77 -20.89 -3.93
CA HIS A 356 12.56 -21.73 -3.97
C HIS A 356 12.89 -23.19 -4.25
N LEU A 357 13.95 -23.51 -5.01
CA LEU A 357 14.41 -24.87 -5.22
C LEU A 357 14.83 -25.50 -3.90
N ARG A 358 15.59 -24.80 -3.04
CA ARG A 358 15.95 -25.26 -1.70
C ARG A 358 14.77 -25.31 -0.72
N ALA A 359 13.83 -24.40 -0.80
CA ALA A 359 12.62 -24.43 0.04
C ALA A 359 11.78 -25.68 -0.23
N HIS A 360 11.76 -26.19 -1.47
CA HIS A 360 11.11 -27.45 -1.82
C HIS A 360 11.76 -28.68 -1.15
N GLU A 361 13.09 -28.70 -1.07
CA GLU A 361 13.80 -29.81 -0.40
C GLU A 361 13.50 -29.82 1.11
N THR A 362 13.44 -28.63 1.75
CA THR A 362 13.15 -28.53 3.20
C THR A 362 11.67 -28.75 3.54
N LEU A 363 10.74 -28.41 2.65
CA LEU A 363 9.30 -28.63 2.86
C LEU A 363 8.88 -30.10 2.68
N ARG A 364 9.65 -30.92 1.95
CA ARG A 364 9.48 -32.40 1.90
C ARG A 364 9.70 -33.07 3.26
N HIS A 365 10.48 -32.46 4.14
CA HIS A 365 10.81 -32.99 5.46
C HIS A 365 9.95 -32.41 6.62
N LEU A 366 8.93 -31.58 6.31
CA LEU A 366 8.11 -30.89 7.31
C LEU A 366 6.60 -31.24 7.18
N VAL A 367 6.28 -32.34 6.53
CA VAL A 367 4.94 -32.96 6.51
C VAL A 367 4.98 -34.24 7.34
#